data_a23a50b747eef7c67ce4e5adb1d7edeb
#
_entry.id   a23a50b747eef7c67ce4e5adb1d7edeb
#
_cell.length_a   1.000
_cell.length_b   1.000
_cell.length_c   1.000
_cell.angle_alpha   90.00
_cell.angle_beta   90.00
_cell.angle_gamma   90.00
#
_symmetry.space_group_name_H-M   'P 1'
#
loop_
_entity.id
_entity.type
_entity.pdbx_description
1 polymer ?
#
loop_
_entity_poly.entity_id
_entity_poly.type
_entity_poly.pdbx_seq_one_letter_code
_entity_poly.pdbx_strand_id
1 'polypeptide(L)'
;MGKEAALAEIAQKFDLDLVYLFGSQATNGLKILHGKEVKVLDPLSDIDVGVVTNDSLPPPAARGKLYAKLSVALSDIFEPFPLDLVFLEENHSVFQVEIFKGQCIYASSEERRDDYEMNILRRAADFKPFLERFLEEALEG
;
A
#
# COMPACT_ATOMS: atom_id res chain seq x y z
N MET A 1 -15.96 4.95 -17.59
CA MET A 1 -15.79 4.29 -16.29
C MET A 1 -14.95 5.18 -15.36
N GLY A 2 -15.38 5.34 -14.10
CA GLY A 2 -14.61 6.12 -13.12
C GLY A 2 -13.34 5.41 -12.68
N LYS A 3 -12.42 6.18 -12.11
CA LYS A 3 -11.12 5.63 -11.63
C LYS A 3 -11.29 4.65 -10.49
N GLU A 4 -12.29 4.86 -9.62
CA GLU A 4 -12.60 3.91 -8.54
C GLU A 4 -13.03 2.56 -9.09
N ALA A 5 -13.86 2.54 -10.12
CA ALA A 5 -14.27 1.32 -10.79
C ALA A 5 -13.10 0.65 -11.49
N ALA A 6 -12.21 1.43 -12.12
CA ALA A 6 -10.99 0.92 -12.73
C ALA A 6 -10.08 0.26 -11.68
N LEU A 7 -9.95 0.88 -10.51
CA LEU A 7 -9.18 0.30 -9.40
C LEU A 7 -9.76 -1.04 -8.96
N ALA A 8 -11.08 -1.11 -8.79
CA ALA A 8 -11.74 -2.36 -8.39
C ALA A 8 -11.53 -3.47 -9.43
N GLU A 9 -11.59 -3.14 -10.71
CA GLU A 9 -11.31 -4.11 -11.78
C GLU A 9 -9.88 -4.64 -11.71
N ILE A 10 -8.91 -3.75 -11.49
CA ILE A 10 -7.49 -4.12 -11.34
C ILE A 10 -7.32 -5.05 -10.14
N ALA A 11 -7.92 -4.68 -9.00
CA ALA A 11 -7.84 -5.49 -7.79
C ALA A 11 -8.41 -6.89 -8.01
N GLN A 12 -9.53 -7.00 -8.68
CA GLN A 12 -10.16 -8.29 -8.98
C GLN A 12 -9.34 -9.10 -9.98
N LYS A 13 -8.83 -8.45 -11.02
CA LYS A 13 -8.01 -9.11 -12.05
C LYS A 13 -6.73 -9.71 -11.47
N PHE A 14 -6.11 -9.03 -10.52
CA PHE A 14 -4.83 -9.46 -9.94
C PHE A 14 -5.00 -10.10 -8.55
N ASP A 15 -6.21 -10.43 -8.16
CA ASP A 15 -6.53 -11.08 -6.88
C ASP A 15 -5.94 -10.32 -5.68
N LEU A 16 -6.20 -9.02 -5.62
CA LEU A 16 -5.82 -8.19 -4.48
C LEU A 16 -6.96 -8.14 -3.46
N ASP A 17 -6.61 -8.24 -2.19
CA ASP A 17 -7.57 -8.10 -1.10
C ASP A 17 -7.69 -6.66 -0.62
N LEU A 18 -6.56 -5.94 -0.54
CA LEU A 18 -6.51 -4.59 0.00
C LEU A 18 -5.60 -3.72 -0.86
N VAL A 19 -5.96 -2.44 -0.99
CA VAL A 19 -5.11 -1.42 -1.63
C VAL A 19 -5.13 -0.16 -0.77
N TYR A 20 -3.95 0.38 -0.48
CA TYR A 20 -3.77 1.57 0.34
C TYR A 20 -3.03 2.66 -0.43
N LEU A 21 -3.40 3.90 -0.16
CA LEU A 21 -2.56 5.07 -0.48
C LEU A 21 -1.88 5.52 0.80
N PHE A 22 -0.58 5.79 0.74
CA PHE A 22 0.16 6.26 1.90
C PHE A 22 1.24 7.26 1.48
N GLY A 23 2.03 7.72 2.43
CA GLY A 23 3.10 8.67 2.15
C GLY A 23 2.60 10.11 1.93
N SER A 24 3.51 10.97 1.48
CA SER A 24 3.26 12.41 1.39
C SER A 24 2.18 12.79 0.38
N GLN A 25 1.94 11.97 -0.65
CA GLN A 25 0.99 12.26 -1.71
C GLN A 25 -0.33 11.49 -1.59
N ALA A 26 -0.61 10.89 -0.42
CA ALA A 26 -1.83 10.09 -0.22
C ALA A 26 -3.10 10.93 -0.48
N THR A 27 -3.15 12.16 0.00
CA THR A 27 -4.30 13.05 -0.20
C THR A 27 -4.50 13.39 -1.68
N ASN A 28 -3.41 13.66 -2.41
CA ASN A 28 -3.48 13.92 -3.85
C ASN A 28 -3.91 12.67 -4.61
N GLY A 29 -3.41 11.50 -4.22
CA GLY A 29 -3.83 10.23 -4.80
C GLY A 29 -5.33 10.00 -4.64
N LEU A 30 -5.87 10.29 -3.46
CA LEU A 30 -7.30 10.15 -3.21
C LEU A 30 -8.12 11.11 -4.07
N LYS A 31 -7.67 12.36 -4.23
CA LYS A 31 -8.33 13.32 -5.11
C LYS A 31 -8.36 12.86 -6.56
N ILE A 32 -7.25 12.32 -7.05
CA ILE A 32 -7.15 11.75 -8.40
C ILE A 32 -8.16 10.61 -8.57
N LEU A 33 -8.22 9.72 -7.60
CA LEU A 33 -9.14 8.57 -7.61
C LEU A 33 -10.59 9.03 -7.70
N HIS A 34 -10.92 10.13 -7.04
CA HIS A 34 -12.27 10.72 -7.05
C HIS A 34 -12.54 11.63 -8.25
N GLY A 35 -11.64 11.68 -9.23
CA GLY A 35 -11.81 12.47 -10.42
C GLY A 35 -11.58 13.97 -10.24
N LYS A 36 -10.94 14.38 -9.17
CA LYS A 36 -10.62 15.79 -8.90
C LYS A 36 -9.28 16.16 -9.52
N GLU A 37 -9.17 17.43 -9.91
CA GLU A 37 -7.89 17.95 -10.42
C GLU A 37 -6.89 18.14 -9.29
N VAL A 38 -5.63 17.83 -9.58
CA VAL A 38 -4.52 18.00 -8.65
C VAL A 38 -3.40 18.76 -9.36
N LYS A 39 -2.90 19.81 -8.73
CA LYS A 39 -1.73 20.53 -9.23
C LYS A 39 -0.49 19.71 -8.92
N VAL A 40 0.34 19.49 -9.91
CA VAL A 40 1.64 18.84 -9.73
C VAL A 40 2.60 19.87 -9.16
N LEU A 41 2.82 19.82 -7.84
CA LEU A 41 3.70 20.76 -7.15
C LEU A 41 5.17 20.34 -7.26
N ASP A 42 5.42 19.04 -7.33
CA ASP A 42 6.77 18.48 -7.43
C ASP A 42 6.73 17.30 -8.40
N PRO A 43 7.35 17.44 -9.60
CA PRO A 43 7.32 16.36 -10.59
C PRO A 43 8.10 15.10 -10.16
N LEU A 44 8.88 15.17 -9.07
CA LEU A 44 9.61 14.03 -8.55
C LEU A 44 8.86 13.31 -7.43
N SER A 45 7.68 13.81 -7.03
CA SER A 45 6.87 13.17 -5.99
C SER A 45 6.12 11.97 -6.55
N ASP A 46 6.21 10.85 -5.83
CA ASP A 46 5.54 9.60 -6.20
C ASP A 46 4.23 9.44 -5.44
N ILE A 47 3.27 8.76 -6.07
CA ILE A 47 2.10 8.24 -5.37
C ILE A 47 2.49 6.87 -4.82
N ASP A 48 2.48 6.73 -3.51
CA ASP A 48 2.81 5.47 -2.85
C ASP A 48 1.57 4.61 -2.69
N VAL A 49 1.59 3.42 -3.29
CA VAL A 49 0.47 2.47 -3.27
C VAL A 49 0.94 1.17 -2.63
N GLY A 50 0.22 0.71 -1.61
CA GLY A 50 0.47 -0.58 -0.99
C GLY A 50 -0.65 -1.55 -1.31
N VAL A 51 -0.32 -2.81 -1.58
CA VAL A 51 -1.29 -3.85 -1.91
C VAL A 51 -1.09 -5.09 -1.05
N VAL A 52 -2.19 -5.79 -0.78
CA VAL A 52 -2.21 -7.09 -0.11
C VAL A 52 -2.86 -8.09 -1.06
N THR A 53 -2.19 -9.20 -1.31
CA THR A 53 -2.69 -10.25 -2.19
C THR A 53 -3.69 -11.17 -1.47
N ASN A 54 -4.48 -11.90 -2.24
CA ASN A 54 -5.55 -12.75 -1.70
C ASN A 54 -5.01 -13.88 -0.81
N ASP A 55 -4.03 -14.63 -1.28
CA ASP A 55 -3.49 -15.76 -0.53
C ASP A 55 -2.13 -15.43 0.05
N SER A 56 -1.12 -15.62 -0.76
CA SER A 56 0.27 -15.34 -0.42
C SER A 56 0.95 -14.80 -1.66
N LEU A 57 2.06 -14.11 -1.44
CA LEU A 57 2.87 -13.63 -2.56
C LEU A 57 3.36 -14.81 -3.39
N PRO A 58 3.34 -14.68 -4.73
CA PRO A 58 3.90 -15.72 -5.58
C PRO A 58 5.42 -15.83 -5.38
N PRO A 59 6.05 -16.91 -5.88
CA PRO A 59 7.51 -17.05 -5.84
C PRO A 59 8.21 -15.84 -6.48
N PRO A 60 9.48 -15.56 -6.13
CA PRO A 60 10.17 -14.34 -6.55
C PRO A 60 10.09 -14.02 -8.06
N ALA A 61 10.24 -15.01 -8.92
CA ALA A 61 10.16 -14.79 -10.38
C ALA A 61 8.77 -14.35 -10.83
N ALA A 62 7.72 -15.03 -10.34
CA ALA A 62 6.34 -14.67 -10.65
C ALA A 62 5.94 -13.35 -9.98
N ARG A 63 6.52 -13.05 -8.81
CA ARG A 63 6.30 -11.79 -8.10
C ARG A 63 6.80 -10.59 -8.90
N GLY A 64 7.95 -10.69 -9.53
CA GLY A 64 8.47 -9.65 -10.41
C GLY A 64 7.56 -9.35 -11.59
N LYS A 65 6.96 -10.37 -12.19
CA LYS A 65 5.99 -10.20 -13.27
C LYS A 65 4.71 -9.53 -12.75
N LEU A 66 4.23 -9.96 -11.60
CA LEU A 66 3.04 -9.36 -10.96
C LEU A 66 3.29 -7.88 -10.65
N TYR A 67 4.45 -7.58 -10.07
CA TYR A 67 4.85 -6.20 -9.77
C TYR A 67 4.81 -5.32 -11.02
N ALA A 68 5.42 -5.78 -12.10
CA ALA A 68 5.48 -5.03 -13.35
C ALA A 68 4.08 -4.76 -13.92
N LYS A 69 3.23 -5.78 -13.98
CA LYS A 69 1.87 -5.66 -14.50
C LYS A 69 1.00 -4.75 -13.65
N LEU A 70 1.08 -4.89 -12.32
CA LEU A 70 0.35 -4.03 -11.39
C LEU A 70 0.83 -2.58 -11.49
N SER A 71 2.13 -2.36 -11.56
CA SER A 71 2.69 -1.01 -11.66
C SER A 71 2.15 -0.28 -12.90
N VAL A 72 2.13 -0.96 -14.03
CA VAL A 72 1.60 -0.38 -15.27
C VAL A 72 0.11 -0.05 -15.12
N ALA A 73 -0.68 -1.01 -14.64
CA ALA A 73 -2.12 -0.84 -14.50
C ALA A 73 -2.49 0.28 -13.53
N LEU A 74 -1.83 0.33 -12.38
CA LEU A 74 -2.09 1.35 -11.36
C LEU A 74 -1.57 2.73 -11.79
N SER A 75 -0.45 2.78 -12.50
CA SER A 75 0.09 4.05 -13.01
C SER A 75 -0.89 4.78 -13.91
N ASP A 76 -1.65 4.05 -14.71
CA ASP A 76 -2.67 4.65 -15.58
C ASP A 76 -3.74 5.41 -14.78
N ILE A 77 -4.06 4.93 -13.58
CA ILE A 77 -5.04 5.60 -12.71
C ILE A 77 -4.50 6.92 -12.17
N PHE A 78 -3.24 6.94 -11.75
CA PHE A 78 -2.66 8.05 -10.99
C PHE A 78 -1.83 9.04 -11.82
N GLU A 79 -1.88 8.93 -13.13
CA GLU A 79 -1.23 9.94 -13.98
C GLU A 79 -1.68 11.36 -13.58
N PRO A 80 -0.80 12.37 -13.60
CA PRO A 80 0.56 12.36 -14.16
C PRO A 80 1.66 12.04 -13.14
N PHE A 81 1.32 11.59 -11.93
CA PHE A 81 2.31 11.28 -10.91
C PHE A 81 2.96 9.93 -11.17
N PRO A 82 4.28 9.79 -10.97
CA PRO A 82 4.91 8.48 -10.90
C PRO A 82 4.31 7.66 -9.75
N LEU A 83 4.35 6.35 -9.89
CA LEU A 83 3.80 5.43 -8.89
C LEU A 83 4.93 4.62 -8.26
N ASP A 84 4.88 4.49 -6.93
CA ASP A 84 5.72 3.56 -6.19
C ASP A 84 4.83 2.48 -5.58
N LEU A 85 5.04 1.24 -5.99
CA LEU A 85 4.24 0.10 -5.56
C LEU A 85 4.97 -0.72 -4.52
N VAL A 86 4.26 -1.07 -3.45
CA VAL A 86 4.77 -1.88 -2.35
C VAL A 86 3.82 -3.04 -2.08
N PHE A 87 4.34 -4.25 -1.97
CA PHE A 87 3.59 -5.37 -1.40
C PHE A 87 3.73 -5.30 0.12
N LEU A 88 2.59 -5.18 0.83
CA LEU A 88 2.62 -5.11 2.29
C LEU A 88 3.27 -6.35 2.89
N GLU A 89 2.96 -7.51 2.34
CA GLU A 89 3.45 -8.80 2.84
C GLU A 89 4.98 -8.95 2.78
N GLU A 90 5.68 -8.13 1.98
CA GLU A 90 7.14 -8.11 1.92
C GLU A 90 7.77 -7.26 3.02
N ASN A 91 6.97 -6.54 3.78
CA ASN A 91 7.46 -5.54 4.72
C ASN A 91 7.21 -5.94 6.16
N HIS A 92 8.06 -5.43 7.05
CA HIS A 92 7.91 -5.66 8.47
C HIS A 92 6.59 -5.06 8.99
N SER A 93 6.02 -5.68 10.02
CA SER A 93 4.74 -5.25 10.61
C SER A 93 4.73 -3.79 11.04
N VAL A 94 5.83 -3.29 11.58
CA VAL A 94 5.93 -1.88 12.01
C VAL A 94 5.76 -0.93 10.82
N PHE A 95 6.37 -1.25 9.68
CA PHE A 95 6.21 -0.45 8.46
C PHE A 95 4.79 -0.57 7.90
N GLN A 96 4.19 -1.76 7.95
CA GLN A 96 2.82 -1.95 7.48
C GLN A 96 1.82 -1.11 8.29
N VAL A 97 2.04 -0.96 9.60
CA VAL A 97 1.19 -0.08 10.44
C VAL A 97 1.26 1.37 9.95
N GLU A 98 2.44 1.83 9.53
CA GLU A 98 2.56 3.18 8.97
C GLU A 98 1.74 3.33 7.67
N ILE A 99 1.68 2.29 6.85
CA ILE A 99 0.85 2.28 5.64
C ILE A 99 -0.64 2.40 6.01
N PHE A 100 -1.09 1.73 7.07
CA PHE A 100 -2.47 1.77 7.54
C PHE A 100 -2.91 3.18 7.97
N LYS A 101 -1.99 4.06 8.33
CA LYS A 101 -2.30 5.46 8.67
C LYS A 101 -2.71 6.27 7.45
N GLY A 102 -2.46 5.78 6.25
CA GLY A 102 -2.92 6.39 5.01
C GLY A 102 -4.39 6.08 4.74
N GLN A 103 -4.74 5.89 3.48
CA GLN A 103 -6.12 5.64 3.05
C GLN A 103 -6.27 4.26 2.45
N CYS A 104 -7.19 3.46 2.98
CA CYS A 104 -7.60 2.23 2.32
C CYS A 104 -8.56 2.59 1.18
N ILE A 105 -8.14 2.33 -0.06
CA ILE A 105 -8.93 2.71 -1.24
C ILE A 105 -9.63 1.53 -1.89
N TYR A 106 -9.31 0.31 -1.49
CA TYR A 106 -10.01 -0.90 -1.92
C TYR A 106 -9.88 -1.97 -0.84
N ALA A 107 -10.97 -2.66 -0.58
CA ALA A 107 -11.01 -3.86 0.25
C ALA A 107 -11.94 -4.88 -0.39
N SER A 108 -11.50 -6.13 -0.49
CA SER A 108 -12.35 -7.21 -1.01
C SER A 108 -13.55 -7.43 -0.09
N SER A 109 -13.36 -7.25 1.22
CA SER A 109 -14.41 -7.21 2.22
C SER A 109 -13.93 -6.45 3.45
N GLU A 110 -14.86 -5.89 4.22
CA GLU A 110 -14.56 -5.25 5.51
C GLU A 110 -13.95 -6.24 6.49
N GLU A 111 -14.47 -7.46 6.50
CA GLU A 111 -13.97 -8.54 7.36
C GLU A 111 -12.51 -8.85 7.06
N ARG A 112 -12.14 -8.97 5.78
CA ARG A 112 -10.77 -9.24 5.38
C ARG A 112 -9.83 -8.11 5.79
N ARG A 113 -10.27 -6.88 5.63
CA ARG A 113 -9.50 -5.69 6.06
C ARG A 113 -9.26 -5.73 7.56
N ASP A 114 -10.31 -5.92 8.34
CA ASP A 114 -10.22 -5.95 9.80
C ASP A 114 -9.30 -7.07 10.28
N ASP A 115 -9.44 -8.26 9.73
CA ASP A 115 -8.61 -9.41 10.11
C ASP A 115 -7.13 -9.17 9.76
N TYR A 116 -6.86 -8.65 8.58
CA TYR A 116 -5.48 -8.38 8.17
C TYR A 116 -4.84 -7.30 9.04
N GLU A 117 -5.52 -6.16 9.21
CA GLU A 117 -4.99 -5.05 10.01
C GLU A 117 -4.77 -5.46 11.47
N MET A 118 -5.73 -6.18 12.08
CA MET A 118 -5.59 -6.67 13.45
C MET A 118 -4.40 -7.59 13.62
N ASN A 119 -4.19 -8.50 12.68
CA ASN A 119 -3.06 -9.43 12.74
C ASN A 119 -1.72 -8.68 12.67
N ILE A 120 -1.61 -7.71 11.77
CA ILE A 120 -0.39 -6.92 11.63
C ILE A 120 -0.18 -6.02 12.84
N LEU A 121 -1.23 -5.40 13.36
CA LEU A 121 -1.14 -4.57 14.57
C LEU A 121 -0.65 -5.37 15.77
N ARG A 122 -1.10 -6.62 15.92
CA ARG A 122 -0.62 -7.52 16.98
C ARG A 122 0.87 -7.82 16.82
N ARG A 123 1.31 -8.12 15.61
CA ARG A 123 2.74 -8.37 15.32
C ARG A 123 3.59 -7.14 15.62
N ALA A 124 3.12 -5.98 15.24
CA ALA A 124 3.83 -4.72 15.49
C ALA A 124 3.92 -4.44 16.98
N ALA A 125 2.84 -4.65 17.74
CA ALA A 125 2.82 -4.48 19.18
C ALA A 125 3.80 -5.43 19.89
N ASP A 126 3.87 -6.68 19.44
CA ASP A 126 4.80 -7.68 20.00
C ASP A 126 6.26 -7.30 19.70
N PHE A 127 6.52 -6.66 18.58
CA PHE A 127 7.87 -6.25 18.20
C PHE A 127 8.31 -4.95 18.87
N LYS A 128 7.39 -4.06 19.22
CA LYS A 128 7.69 -2.74 19.76
C LYS A 128 8.66 -2.74 20.96
N PRO A 129 8.51 -3.60 21.98
CA PRO A 129 9.44 -3.65 23.10
C PRO A 129 10.88 -3.95 22.67
N PHE A 130 11.06 -4.83 21.68
CA PHE A 130 12.39 -5.13 21.13
C PHE A 130 13.01 -3.92 20.47
N LEU A 131 12.24 -3.19 19.68
CA LEU A 131 12.70 -2.00 19.00
C LEU A 131 13.10 -0.91 20.00
N GLU A 132 12.29 -0.70 21.04
CA GLU A 132 12.57 0.27 22.10
C GLU A 132 13.87 -0.07 22.83
N ARG A 133 14.05 -1.33 23.20
CA ARG A 133 15.28 -1.79 23.87
C ARG A 133 16.50 -1.61 22.97
N PHE A 134 16.38 -1.98 21.70
CA PHE A 134 17.47 -1.83 20.74
C PHE A 134 17.92 -0.37 20.61
N LEU A 135 16.95 0.55 20.51
CA LEU A 135 17.24 2.00 20.41
C LEU A 135 17.87 2.52 21.70
N GLU A 136 17.42 2.11 22.87
CA GLU A 136 18.02 2.48 24.14
C GLU A 136 19.47 2.05 24.21
N GLU A 137 19.77 0.79 23.89
CA GLU A 137 21.13 0.26 23.88
C GLU A 137 22.03 0.98 22.89
N ALA A 138 21.51 1.31 21.71
CA ALA A 138 22.25 2.06 20.70
C ALA A 138 22.60 3.47 21.15
N LEU A 139 21.68 4.12 21.90
CA LEU A 139 21.91 5.49 22.42
C LEU A 139 22.85 5.51 23.62
N GLU A 140 22.90 4.44 24.42
CA GLU A 140 23.79 4.32 25.58
C GLU A 140 25.21 3.88 25.16
N GLY A 141 25.32 3.20 24.05
CA GLY A 141 26.57 2.73 23.51
C GLY A 141 27.33 3.83 22.78
#